data_83d88f3c663356c8c27544e6dc2e926e
#
_entry.id   83d88f3c663356c8c27544e6dc2e926e
#
_cell.length_a   1.000
_cell.length_b   1.000
_cell.length_c   1.000
_cell.angle_alpha   90.00
_cell.angle_beta   90.00
_cell.angle_gamma   90.00
#
_symmetry.space_group_name_H-M   'P 1'
#
loop_
_entity.id
_entity.type
_entity.pdbx_description
1 polymer ?
#
loop_
_entity_poly.entity_id
_entity_poly.type
_entity_poly.pdbx_seq_one_letter_code
_entity_poly.pdbx_strand_id
1 'polypeptide(L)'
;MKLGIISDTHITSNTNQDQVNSFINQIKNVFKDVDKIIHAGDVSELGFLRELESIAPVTAVKGDVDDIEILPEYANISVGQYNIGIIHILPENLEEYMKNNNLQILINGHTHIPLIKGTEFNTLLLNPGSPTKPNVPPQKPGFLKPVARPTVITLNIDENDILSTFIITLKP
;
A
#
# COMPACT_ATOMS: atom_id res chain seq x y z
N MET A 1 3.30 5.19 15.97
CA MET A 1 2.15 4.73 15.14
C MET A 1 2.61 3.69 14.16
N LYS A 2 1.89 2.58 14.07
CA LYS A 2 2.20 1.47 13.16
C LYS A 2 1.11 1.37 12.10
N LEU A 3 1.50 1.43 10.83
CA LEU A 3 0.61 1.37 9.66
C LEU A 3 0.77 0.04 8.93
N GLY A 4 -0.36 -0.57 8.56
CA GLY A 4 -0.41 -1.61 7.54
C GLY A 4 -0.71 -0.97 6.19
N ILE A 5 0.07 -1.26 5.16
CA ILE A 5 -0.08 -0.65 3.83
C ILE A 5 -0.34 -1.76 2.82
N ILE A 6 -1.42 -1.60 2.07
CA ILE A 6 -1.90 -2.55 1.05
C ILE A 6 -2.41 -1.77 -0.17
N SER A 7 -2.38 -2.37 -1.34
CA SER A 7 -2.92 -1.82 -2.60
C SER A 7 -3.23 -2.94 -3.58
N ASP A 8 -3.95 -2.61 -4.64
CA ASP A 8 -4.15 -3.49 -5.80
C ASP A 8 -4.71 -4.87 -5.41
N THR A 9 -5.73 -4.86 -4.54
CA THR A 9 -6.33 -6.09 -4.03
C THR A 9 -7.26 -6.77 -5.03
N HIS A 10 -7.92 -6.00 -5.89
CA HIS A 10 -8.78 -6.50 -6.97
C HIS A 10 -9.75 -7.61 -6.57
N ILE A 11 -10.25 -7.58 -5.33
CA ILE A 11 -11.19 -8.55 -4.81
C ILE A 11 -12.61 -8.15 -5.21
N THR A 12 -13.28 -9.02 -5.93
CA THR A 12 -14.67 -8.85 -6.36
C THR A 12 -15.53 -10.00 -5.83
N SER A 13 -16.84 -9.86 -5.93
CA SER A 13 -17.83 -10.93 -5.62
C SER A 13 -17.59 -12.24 -6.40
N ASN A 14 -16.89 -12.16 -7.55
CA ASN A 14 -16.51 -13.32 -8.35
C ASN A 14 -15.18 -13.97 -7.93
N THR A 15 -14.45 -13.36 -7.00
CA THR A 15 -13.20 -13.93 -6.48
C THR A 15 -13.49 -15.16 -5.63
N ASN A 16 -12.69 -16.23 -5.80
CA ASN A 16 -12.87 -17.45 -5.03
C ASN A 16 -12.82 -17.17 -3.52
N GLN A 17 -13.88 -17.54 -2.80
CA GLN A 17 -14.06 -17.21 -1.38
C GLN A 17 -12.98 -17.84 -0.48
N ASP A 18 -12.51 -19.05 -0.80
CA ASP A 18 -11.45 -19.70 -0.02
C ASP A 18 -10.12 -18.95 -0.15
N GLN A 19 -9.82 -18.41 -1.35
CA GLN A 19 -8.64 -17.55 -1.57
C GLN A 19 -8.77 -16.25 -0.79
N VAL A 20 -9.94 -15.61 -0.83
CA VAL A 20 -10.23 -14.38 -0.06
C VAL A 20 -10.05 -14.63 1.44
N ASN A 21 -10.62 -15.71 1.96
CA ASN A 21 -10.52 -16.07 3.38
C ASN A 21 -9.08 -16.37 3.79
N SER A 22 -8.32 -17.11 2.97
CA SER A 22 -6.91 -17.38 3.22
C SER A 22 -6.09 -16.09 3.26
N PHE A 23 -6.34 -15.19 2.31
CA PHE A 23 -5.71 -13.88 2.23
C PHE A 23 -6.04 -13.02 3.47
N ILE A 24 -7.31 -12.88 3.81
CA ILE A 24 -7.76 -12.11 4.99
C ILE A 24 -7.11 -12.64 6.27
N ASN A 25 -7.01 -13.97 6.45
CA ASN A 25 -6.35 -14.54 7.61
C ASN A 25 -4.86 -14.19 7.69
N GLN A 26 -4.17 -14.14 6.55
CA GLN A 26 -2.77 -13.69 6.51
C GLN A 26 -2.67 -12.20 6.86
N ILE A 27 -3.55 -11.35 6.32
CA ILE A 27 -3.59 -9.92 6.63
C ILE A 27 -3.87 -9.69 8.13
N LYS A 28 -4.83 -10.40 8.72
CA LYS A 28 -5.11 -10.34 10.16
C LYS A 28 -3.87 -10.66 11.01
N ASN A 29 -3.07 -11.62 10.58
CA ASN A 29 -1.83 -11.96 11.29
C ASN A 29 -0.74 -10.89 11.12
N VAL A 30 -0.55 -10.38 9.91
CA VAL A 30 0.50 -9.38 9.61
C VAL A 30 0.14 -8.02 10.22
N PHE A 31 -1.13 -7.64 10.18
CA PHE A 31 -1.62 -6.33 10.65
C PHE A 31 -2.25 -6.38 12.06
N LYS A 32 -2.05 -7.46 12.83
CA LYS A 32 -2.66 -7.63 14.17
C LYS A 32 -2.40 -6.49 15.15
N ASP A 33 -1.25 -5.81 15.00
CA ASP A 33 -0.80 -4.76 15.92
C ASP A 33 -0.66 -3.39 15.21
N VAL A 34 -1.33 -3.19 14.07
CA VAL A 34 -1.31 -1.88 13.40
C VAL A 34 -2.39 -0.96 13.97
N ASP A 35 -2.07 0.31 14.06
CA ASP A 35 -3.01 1.35 14.50
C ASP A 35 -3.98 1.77 13.40
N LYS A 36 -3.56 1.61 12.14
CA LYS A 36 -4.33 2.00 10.96
C LYS A 36 -3.88 1.22 9.73
N ILE A 37 -4.81 0.98 8.81
CA ILE A 37 -4.54 0.40 7.49
C ILE A 37 -4.69 1.49 6.43
N ILE A 38 -3.75 1.52 5.50
CA ILE A 38 -3.78 2.36 4.30
C ILE A 38 -4.01 1.47 3.08
N HIS A 39 -5.03 1.79 2.28
CA HIS A 39 -5.25 1.14 1.00
C HIS A 39 -5.02 2.12 -0.14
N ALA A 40 -3.98 1.89 -0.93
CA ALA A 40 -3.55 2.81 -1.99
C ALA A 40 -4.22 2.54 -3.35
N GLY A 41 -5.52 2.22 -3.36
CA GLY A 41 -6.35 2.08 -4.57
C GLY A 41 -6.42 0.67 -5.14
N ASP A 42 -7.29 0.51 -6.14
CA ASP A 42 -7.65 -0.76 -6.76
C ASP A 42 -8.21 -1.79 -5.76
N VAL A 43 -9.21 -1.31 -5.02
CA VAL A 43 -9.98 -2.10 -4.03
C VAL A 43 -10.94 -3.05 -4.72
N SER A 44 -11.62 -2.56 -5.76
CA SER A 44 -12.72 -3.14 -6.55
C SER A 44 -14.09 -3.18 -5.86
N GLU A 45 -14.20 -3.59 -4.60
CA GLU A 45 -15.49 -3.62 -3.88
C GLU A 45 -15.37 -3.11 -2.44
N LEU A 46 -16.34 -2.28 -2.01
CA LEU A 46 -16.42 -1.74 -0.64
C LEU A 46 -16.51 -2.82 0.43
N GLY A 47 -17.06 -3.98 0.10
CA GLY A 47 -17.15 -5.11 1.02
C GLY A 47 -15.81 -5.51 1.58
N PHE A 48 -14.77 -5.47 0.77
CA PHE A 48 -13.41 -5.79 1.20
C PHE A 48 -12.83 -4.76 2.19
N LEU A 49 -13.10 -3.47 2.00
CA LEU A 49 -12.67 -2.44 2.96
C LEU A 49 -13.27 -2.67 4.35
N ARG A 50 -14.53 -3.11 4.42
CA ARG A 50 -15.18 -3.44 5.70
C ARG A 50 -14.51 -4.63 6.41
N GLU A 51 -14.00 -5.60 5.65
CA GLU A 51 -13.20 -6.69 6.23
C GLU A 51 -11.87 -6.16 6.81
N LEU A 52 -11.21 -5.24 6.13
CA LEU A 52 -10.01 -4.57 6.67
C LEU A 52 -10.33 -3.72 7.90
N GLU A 53 -11.47 -3.03 7.93
CA GLU A 53 -11.94 -2.23 9.08
C GLU A 53 -12.17 -3.09 10.33
N SER A 54 -12.42 -4.39 10.16
CA SER A 54 -12.50 -5.33 11.30
C SER A 54 -11.14 -5.55 11.99
N ILE A 55 -10.04 -5.17 11.36
CA ILE A 55 -8.68 -5.29 11.90
C ILE A 55 -8.24 -3.97 12.52
N ALA A 56 -8.31 -2.87 11.77
CA ALA A 56 -7.96 -1.51 12.21
C ALA A 56 -8.66 -0.47 11.31
N PRO A 57 -8.79 0.80 11.76
CA PRO A 57 -9.36 1.86 10.94
C PRO A 57 -8.65 1.99 9.59
N VAL A 58 -9.43 2.11 8.51
CA VAL A 58 -8.92 2.17 7.12
C VAL A 58 -8.94 3.61 6.59
N THR A 59 -7.89 4.00 5.89
CA THR A 59 -7.87 5.14 4.99
C THR A 59 -7.58 4.60 3.59
N ALA A 60 -8.49 4.83 2.65
CA ALA A 60 -8.37 4.32 1.29
C ALA A 60 -8.48 5.46 0.27
N VAL A 61 -7.79 5.31 -0.86
CA VAL A 61 -7.95 6.14 -2.04
C VAL A 61 -8.50 5.31 -3.20
N LYS A 62 -9.05 5.99 -4.21
CA LYS A 62 -9.55 5.39 -5.43
C LYS A 62 -8.38 4.97 -6.32
N GLY A 63 -8.49 3.78 -6.94
CA GLY A 63 -7.60 3.35 -8.04
C GLY A 63 -8.25 3.57 -9.40
N ASP A 64 -7.53 3.24 -10.46
CA ASP A 64 -7.98 3.46 -11.84
C ASP A 64 -9.06 2.47 -12.31
N VAL A 65 -9.20 1.33 -11.65
CA VAL A 65 -10.28 0.35 -11.93
C VAL A 65 -11.43 0.41 -10.92
N ASP A 66 -11.36 1.31 -9.92
CA ASP A 66 -12.40 1.43 -8.91
C ASP A 66 -13.58 2.27 -9.40
N ASP A 67 -14.77 1.71 -9.40
CA ASP A 67 -16.03 2.44 -9.58
C ASP A 67 -16.70 2.74 -8.23
N ILE A 68 -15.93 3.34 -7.32
CA ILE A 68 -16.35 3.66 -5.95
C ILE A 68 -16.28 5.18 -5.75
N GLU A 69 -17.40 5.87 -5.99
CA GLU A 69 -17.48 7.34 -5.95
C GLU A 69 -17.10 7.96 -4.59
N ILE A 70 -17.31 7.24 -3.48
CA ILE A 70 -17.03 7.77 -2.13
C ILE A 70 -15.55 7.77 -1.76
N LEU A 71 -14.68 7.10 -2.52
CA LEU A 71 -13.25 7.11 -2.28
C LEU A 71 -12.61 8.35 -2.94
N PRO A 72 -11.79 9.10 -2.20
CA PRO A 72 -11.04 10.22 -2.77
C PRO A 72 -9.89 9.70 -3.64
N GLU A 73 -9.44 10.49 -4.61
CA GLU A 73 -8.24 10.20 -5.40
C GLU A 73 -6.94 10.43 -4.61
N TYR A 74 -7.03 11.25 -3.56
CA TYR A 74 -5.92 11.60 -2.68
C TYR A 74 -6.38 11.62 -1.23
N ALA A 75 -5.52 11.11 -0.35
CA ALA A 75 -5.65 11.26 1.09
C ALA A 75 -4.29 11.62 1.70
N ASN A 76 -4.30 12.20 2.89
CA ASN A 76 -3.09 12.40 3.67
C ASN A 76 -3.33 12.14 5.14
N ILE A 77 -2.26 11.75 5.82
CA ILE A 77 -2.21 11.61 7.28
C ILE A 77 -0.89 12.19 7.79
N SER A 78 -0.90 12.70 9.02
CA SER A 78 0.31 13.16 9.69
C SER A 78 0.63 12.23 10.86
N VAL A 79 1.89 11.80 10.97
CA VAL A 79 2.39 10.93 12.04
C VAL A 79 3.73 11.47 12.50
N GLY A 80 3.81 11.97 13.75
CA GLY A 80 4.98 12.68 14.22
C GLY A 80 5.34 13.84 13.29
N GLN A 81 6.58 13.90 12.85
CA GLN A 81 7.04 14.93 11.90
C GLN A 81 6.72 14.62 10.43
N TYR A 82 6.15 13.47 10.11
CA TYR A 82 5.94 13.01 8.74
C TYR A 82 4.53 13.33 8.23
N ASN A 83 4.44 14.03 7.09
CA ASN A 83 3.25 14.11 6.28
C ASN A 83 3.29 13.01 5.22
N ILE A 84 2.31 12.14 5.24
CA ILE A 84 2.21 10.95 4.40
C ILE A 84 1.07 11.15 3.41
N GLY A 85 1.40 11.30 2.13
CA GLY A 85 0.43 11.32 1.04
C GLY A 85 0.09 9.91 0.59
N ILE A 86 -1.15 9.72 0.13
CA ILE A 86 -1.65 8.46 -0.39
C ILE A 86 -2.33 8.75 -1.72
N ILE A 87 -1.88 8.11 -2.78
CA ILE A 87 -2.44 8.19 -4.15
C ILE A 87 -2.37 6.79 -4.78
N HIS A 88 -3.05 6.58 -5.89
CA HIS A 88 -2.91 5.31 -6.60
C HIS A 88 -1.79 5.37 -7.64
N ILE A 89 -1.79 6.35 -8.53
CA ILE A 89 -0.82 6.51 -9.61
C ILE A 89 0.14 7.65 -9.27
N LEU A 90 1.45 7.42 -9.47
CA LEU A 90 2.46 8.46 -9.27
C LEU A 90 2.29 9.60 -10.28
N PRO A 91 2.44 10.86 -9.87
CA PRO A 91 2.41 12.01 -10.77
C PRO A 91 3.66 12.04 -11.67
N GLU A 92 3.56 12.67 -12.84
CA GLU A 92 4.69 12.82 -13.76
C GLU A 92 5.85 13.59 -13.15
N ASN A 93 5.57 14.70 -12.45
CA ASN A 93 6.58 15.47 -11.71
C ASN A 93 6.47 15.19 -10.21
N LEU A 94 7.12 14.10 -9.78
CA LEU A 94 7.07 13.63 -8.40
C LEU A 94 7.66 14.63 -7.40
N GLU A 95 8.81 15.26 -7.73
CA GLU A 95 9.47 16.20 -6.84
C GLU A 95 8.58 17.41 -6.55
N GLU A 96 8.05 18.02 -7.60
CA GLU A 96 7.13 19.16 -7.49
C GLU A 96 5.87 18.79 -6.71
N TYR A 97 5.29 17.62 -6.97
CA TYR A 97 4.11 17.12 -6.27
C TYR A 97 4.36 16.99 -4.77
N MET A 98 5.45 16.32 -4.38
CA MET A 98 5.78 16.13 -2.97
C MET A 98 6.11 17.44 -2.26
N LYS A 99 6.80 18.34 -2.93
CA LYS A 99 7.13 19.69 -2.41
C LYS A 99 5.87 20.53 -2.21
N ASN A 100 5.00 20.62 -3.21
CA ASN A 100 3.78 21.43 -3.14
C ASN A 100 2.80 20.93 -2.07
N ASN A 101 2.80 19.62 -1.78
CA ASN A 101 1.98 19.02 -0.74
C ASN A 101 2.72 18.83 0.60
N ASN A 102 3.96 19.30 0.72
CA ASN A 102 4.81 19.15 1.91
C ASN A 102 4.90 17.69 2.42
N LEU A 103 5.12 16.73 1.52
CA LEU A 103 5.15 15.31 1.85
C LEU A 103 6.58 14.82 2.09
N GLN A 104 6.76 14.05 3.16
CA GLN A 104 7.99 13.31 3.43
C GLN A 104 7.88 11.86 3.00
N ILE A 105 6.66 11.33 2.93
CA ILE A 105 6.38 9.95 2.49
C ILE A 105 5.23 10.00 1.48
N LEU A 106 5.34 9.23 0.40
CA LEU A 106 4.26 9.02 -0.55
C LEU A 106 4.02 7.51 -0.71
N ILE A 107 2.78 7.11 -0.45
CA ILE A 107 2.31 5.74 -0.64
C ILE A 107 1.53 5.68 -1.95
N ASN A 108 1.88 4.72 -2.81
CA ASN A 108 1.18 4.51 -4.08
C ASN A 108 0.96 3.01 -4.37
N GLY A 109 0.14 2.72 -5.38
CA GLY A 109 -0.13 1.38 -5.91
C GLY A 109 0.17 1.26 -7.39
N HIS A 110 -0.77 0.69 -8.16
CA HIS A 110 -0.87 0.60 -9.62
C HIS A 110 0.14 -0.34 -10.30
N THR A 111 1.40 -0.34 -9.91
CA THR A 111 2.42 -1.14 -10.60
C THR A 111 2.38 -2.62 -10.25
N HIS A 112 1.77 -2.98 -9.13
CA HIS A 112 1.78 -4.32 -8.50
C HIS A 112 3.19 -4.82 -8.13
N ILE A 113 4.19 -3.93 -8.13
CA ILE A 113 5.59 -4.24 -7.81
C ILE A 113 5.94 -3.56 -6.49
N PRO A 114 6.34 -4.33 -5.46
CA PRO A 114 6.69 -3.75 -4.17
C PRO A 114 7.93 -2.87 -4.27
N LEU A 115 7.90 -1.69 -3.62
CA LEU A 115 8.99 -0.73 -3.61
C LEU A 115 9.09 -0.01 -2.27
N ILE A 116 10.30 0.06 -1.74
CA ILE A 116 10.72 1.03 -0.71
C ILE A 116 11.91 1.79 -1.29
N LYS A 117 11.76 3.09 -1.54
CA LYS A 117 12.78 3.88 -2.22
C LYS A 117 12.90 5.28 -1.62
N GLY A 118 14.08 5.62 -1.10
CA GLY A 118 14.48 7.01 -0.85
C GLY A 118 14.68 7.76 -2.17
N THR A 119 14.21 8.99 -2.25
CA THR A 119 14.38 9.86 -3.42
C THR A 119 15.59 10.79 -3.25
N GLU A 120 16.04 11.39 -4.35
CA GLU A 120 17.15 12.36 -4.35
C GLU A 120 16.79 13.67 -3.61
N PHE A 121 15.51 13.95 -3.43
CA PHE A 121 14.98 15.10 -2.70
C PHE A 121 14.53 14.77 -1.26
N ASN A 122 15.15 13.74 -0.69
CA ASN A 122 15.03 13.35 0.73
C ASN A 122 13.59 13.01 1.18
N THR A 123 12.85 12.30 0.34
CA THR A 123 11.53 11.76 0.66
C THR A 123 11.51 10.24 0.45
N LEU A 124 10.46 9.56 0.94
CA LEU A 124 10.31 8.11 0.85
C LEU A 124 9.10 7.73 -0.01
N LEU A 125 9.32 6.86 -0.99
CA LEU A 125 8.26 6.22 -1.77
C LEU A 125 8.01 4.83 -1.26
N LEU A 126 6.73 4.49 -1.05
CA LEU A 126 6.28 3.17 -0.63
C LEU A 126 5.20 2.65 -1.60
N ASN A 127 5.47 1.49 -2.20
CA ASN A 127 4.46 0.74 -2.94
C ASN A 127 4.38 -0.67 -2.35
N PRO A 128 3.24 -1.11 -1.82
CA PRO A 128 3.11 -2.43 -1.20
C PRO A 128 3.12 -3.57 -2.22
N GLY A 129 3.08 -3.27 -3.52
CA GLY A 129 2.79 -4.27 -4.56
C GLY A 129 1.34 -4.70 -4.52
N SER A 130 1.06 -5.88 -5.05
CA SER A 130 -0.27 -6.49 -4.99
C SER A 130 -0.23 -7.81 -4.22
N PRO A 131 -1.15 -8.04 -3.28
CA PRO A 131 -1.24 -9.32 -2.58
C PRO A 131 -2.00 -10.41 -3.36
N THR A 132 -2.70 -10.04 -4.43
CA THR A 132 -3.56 -10.96 -5.21
C THR A 132 -3.10 -11.11 -6.66
N LYS A 133 -2.55 -10.03 -7.25
CA LYS A 133 -2.10 -9.99 -8.66
C LYS A 133 -0.68 -9.40 -8.76
N PRO A 134 0.34 -10.01 -8.08
CA PRO A 134 1.68 -9.43 -8.05
C PRO A 134 2.32 -9.46 -9.44
N ASN A 135 3.03 -8.39 -9.78
CA ASN A 135 3.85 -8.29 -10.98
C ASN A 135 5.31 -8.65 -10.72
N VAL A 136 5.98 -9.10 -11.78
CA VAL A 136 7.41 -9.43 -11.74
C VAL A 136 8.22 -8.13 -11.87
N PRO A 137 9.13 -7.84 -10.94
CA PRO A 137 10.04 -6.71 -11.07
C PRO A 137 10.93 -6.83 -12.32
N PRO A 138 11.41 -5.72 -12.90
CA PRO A 138 12.32 -5.76 -14.03
C PRO A 138 13.59 -6.56 -13.72
N GLN A 139 13.97 -7.48 -14.60
CA GLN A 139 15.21 -8.23 -14.47
C GLN A 139 16.41 -7.31 -14.67
N LYS A 140 17.35 -7.33 -13.75
CA LYS A 140 18.63 -6.61 -13.88
C LYS A 140 19.69 -7.52 -14.50
N PRO A 141 20.57 -6.97 -15.36
CA PRO A 141 21.68 -7.75 -15.95
C PRO A 141 22.52 -8.43 -14.86
N GLY A 142 22.85 -9.70 -15.07
CA GLY A 142 23.65 -10.48 -14.13
C GLY A 142 22.91 -11.09 -12.95
N PHE A 143 21.62 -10.82 -12.79
CA PHE A 143 20.79 -11.41 -11.74
C PHE A 143 19.87 -12.51 -12.26
N LEU A 144 19.45 -13.40 -11.36
CA LEU A 144 18.42 -14.39 -11.67
C LEU A 144 17.10 -13.68 -12.03
N LYS A 145 16.30 -14.37 -12.87
CA LYS A 145 14.95 -13.88 -13.23
C LYS A 145 14.12 -13.70 -11.93
N PRO A 146 13.59 -12.49 -11.67
CA PRO A 146 12.78 -12.27 -10.49
C PRO A 146 11.45 -13.02 -10.59
N VAL A 147 10.83 -13.27 -9.44
CA VAL A 147 9.54 -13.95 -9.32
C VAL A 147 8.54 -12.98 -8.70
N ALA A 148 7.33 -12.92 -9.26
CA ALA A 148 6.22 -12.20 -8.65
C ALA A 148 5.85 -12.82 -7.30
N ARG A 149 5.66 -11.99 -6.27
CA ARG A 149 5.28 -12.44 -4.93
C ARG A 149 4.18 -11.56 -4.36
N PRO A 150 3.17 -12.14 -3.71
CA PRO A 150 2.18 -11.37 -2.97
C PRO A 150 2.85 -10.59 -1.83
N THR A 151 2.58 -9.30 -1.73
CA THR A 151 3.23 -8.45 -0.74
C THR A 151 2.29 -7.40 -0.13
N VAL A 152 2.64 -6.97 1.07
CA VAL A 152 2.14 -5.79 1.76
C VAL A 152 3.32 -5.08 2.44
N ILE A 153 3.10 -3.89 2.98
CA ILE A 153 4.11 -3.15 3.74
C ILE A 153 3.63 -2.92 5.17
N THR A 154 4.56 -2.95 6.12
CA THR A 154 4.38 -2.36 7.44
C THR A 154 5.29 -1.15 7.58
N LEU A 155 4.75 -0.04 8.10
CA LEU A 155 5.48 1.19 8.42
C LEU A 155 5.27 1.51 9.89
N ASN A 156 6.34 1.67 10.64
CA ASN A 156 6.29 2.10 12.03
C ASN A 156 7.05 3.42 12.20
N ILE A 157 6.41 4.38 12.86
CA ILE A 157 7.01 5.65 13.31
C ILE A 157 6.80 5.68 14.82
N ASP A 158 7.89 5.63 15.58
CA ASP A 158 7.85 5.59 17.02
C ASP A 158 7.68 7.00 17.67
N GLU A 159 7.71 7.06 18.98
CA GLU A 159 7.56 8.31 19.75
C GLU A 159 8.74 9.29 19.59
N ASN A 160 9.88 8.82 19.06
CA ASN A 160 11.06 9.63 18.76
C ASN A 160 11.17 9.93 17.27
N ASP A 161 10.10 9.72 16.48
CA ASP A 161 10.07 9.88 15.03
C ASP A 161 11.03 8.95 14.27
N ILE A 162 11.47 7.84 14.89
CA ILE A 162 12.27 6.83 14.20
C ILE A 162 11.36 5.99 13.31
N LEU A 163 11.67 6.02 12.02
CA LEU A 163 10.92 5.31 11.00
C LEU A 163 11.55 3.97 10.66
N SER A 164 10.74 2.91 10.67
CA SER A 164 11.10 1.60 10.12
C SER A 164 10.00 1.07 9.21
N THR A 165 10.39 0.48 8.09
CA THR A 165 9.42 -0.05 7.10
C THR A 165 9.92 -1.34 6.48
N PHE A 166 9.01 -2.28 6.22
CA PHE A 166 9.33 -3.61 5.71
C PHE A 166 8.32 -4.06 4.66
N ILE A 167 8.82 -4.64 3.57
CA ILE A 167 8.00 -5.42 2.64
C ILE A 167 7.79 -6.80 3.25
N ILE A 168 6.55 -7.20 3.42
CA ILE A 168 6.16 -8.51 3.93
C ILE A 168 5.65 -9.35 2.76
N THR A 169 6.33 -10.45 2.47
CA THR A 169 5.87 -11.43 1.48
C THR A 169 4.82 -12.34 2.12
N LEU A 170 3.67 -12.43 1.49
CA LEU A 170 2.60 -13.34 1.87
C LEU A 170 2.79 -14.72 1.21
N LYS A 171 2.10 -15.73 1.72
CA LYS A 171 2.06 -17.04 1.07
C LYS A 171 1.13 -16.97 -0.14
N PRO A 172 1.50 -17.61 -1.25
CA PRO A 172 0.64 -17.74 -2.43
C PRO A 172 -0.70 -18.40 -2.13
#